data_667e5657ccced41d95550983ae4dc78a
#
_entry.id   667e5657ccced41d95550983ae4dc78a
#
_cell.length_a   1.000
_cell.length_b   1.000
_cell.length_c   1.000
_cell.angle_alpha   90.00
_cell.angle_beta   90.00
_cell.angle_gamma   90.00
#
_symmetry.space_group_name_H-M   'P 1'
#
loop_
_entity.id
_entity.type
_entity.pdbx_description
1 polymer ?
#
loop_
_entity_poly.entity_id
_entity_poly.type
_entity_poly.pdbx_seq_one_letter_code
_entity_poly.pdbx_strand_id
1 'polypeptide(L)'
;MKTIANDTFFAWVEAELAEGRPVRFRLKGNSMFPLLRNGKDSVILEKCNLDTLKPMDVVLFRYKGNHVLHRILRIENNQLLIQGDGSFVAKEQCTVDDVVGKVVQVCRPSGKVLSVNS
;
A
#
# COMPACT_ATOMS: atom_id res chain seq x y z
N MET A 1 0.58 -0.27 -15.67
CA MET A 1 0.54 -1.71 -15.35
C MET A 1 -0.58 -2.35 -16.14
N LYS A 2 -0.24 -3.41 -16.81
CA LYS A 2 -1.29 -4.17 -17.44
C LYS A 2 -2.20 -4.74 -16.36
N THR A 3 -3.49 -4.64 -16.56
CA THR A 3 -4.45 -5.20 -15.62
C THR A 3 -4.43 -6.72 -15.73
N ILE A 4 -4.09 -7.38 -14.67
CA ILE A 4 -4.27 -8.82 -14.51
C ILE A 4 -5.40 -9.03 -13.54
N ALA A 5 -5.87 -10.27 -13.42
CA ALA A 5 -6.88 -10.56 -12.42
C ALA A 5 -6.33 -10.18 -11.05
N ASN A 6 -6.93 -9.17 -10.43
CA ASN A 6 -6.43 -8.65 -9.15
C ASN A 6 -6.33 -9.76 -8.10
N ASP A 7 -7.28 -10.68 -8.09
CA ASP A 7 -7.28 -11.77 -7.11
C ASP A 7 -6.04 -12.64 -7.24
N THR A 8 -5.65 -12.99 -8.47
CA THR A 8 -4.47 -13.83 -8.70
C THR A 8 -3.20 -13.09 -8.32
N PHE A 9 -3.07 -11.83 -8.75
CA PHE A 9 -1.88 -11.05 -8.45
C PHE A 9 -1.72 -10.83 -6.95
N PHE A 10 -2.77 -10.40 -6.27
CA PHE A 10 -2.67 -10.11 -4.85
C PHE A 10 -2.61 -11.35 -3.98
N ALA A 11 -3.15 -12.48 -4.44
CA ALA A 11 -2.91 -13.76 -3.77
C ALA A 11 -1.42 -14.10 -3.78
N TRP A 12 -0.76 -13.86 -4.92
CA TRP A 12 0.69 -14.06 -5.02
C TRP A 12 1.45 -13.10 -4.10
N VAL A 13 1.06 -11.82 -4.07
CA VAL A 13 1.68 -10.84 -3.17
C VAL A 13 1.56 -11.29 -1.73
N GLU A 14 0.37 -11.69 -1.30
CA GLU A 14 0.16 -12.13 0.08
C GLU A 14 1.02 -13.36 0.42
N ALA A 15 1.13 -14.30 -0.51
CA ALA A 15 1.94 -15.50 -0.30
C ALA A 15 3.43 -15.15 -0.15
N GLU A 16 3.93 -14.24 -1.00
CA GLU A 16 5.33 -13.80 -0.93
C GLU A 16 5.63 -13.09 0.37
N LEU A 17 4.75 -12.19 0.80
CA LEU A 17 4.94 -11.47 2.05
C LEU A 17 4.87 -12.41 3.26
N ALA A 18 3.98 -13.39 3.23
CA ALA A 18 3.87 -14.36 4.31
C ALA A 18 5.17 -15.17 4.48
N GLU A 19 5.90 -15.39 3.40
CA GLU A 19 7.20 -16.08 3.43
C GLU A 19 8.36 -15.11 3.78
N GLY A 20 8.08 -13.86 4.06
CA GLY A 20 9.09 -12.88 4.39
C GLY A 20 9.81 -12.27 3.20
N ARG A 21 9.35 -12.51 1.98
CA ARG A 21 9.98 -11.95 0.78
C ARG A 21 9.36 -10.60 0.44
N PRO A 22 10.18 -9.58 0.18
CA PRO A 22 9.63 -8.30 -0.29
C PRO A 22 9.07 -8.44 -1.71
N VAL A 23 8.10 -7.58 -2.02
CA VAL A 23 7.47 -7.59 -3.35
C VAL A 23 7.58 -6.21 -3.95
N ARG A 24 8.02 -6.14 -5.21
CA ARG A 24 8.08 -4.89 -5.96
C ARG A 24 7.05 -4.93 -7.08
N PHE A 25 6.25 -3.88 -7.18
CA PHE A 25 5.31 -3.78 -8.29
C PHE A 25 4.94 -2.33 -8.58
N ARG A 26 4.31 -2.13 -9.74
CA ARG A 26 3.87 -0.83 -10.21
C ARG A 26 2.37 -0.74 -10.08
N LEU A 27 1.88 0.44 -9.70
CA LEU A 27 0.46 0.67 -9.53
C LEU A 27 -0.09 1.55 -10.64
N LYS A 28 -1.37 1.33 -10.96
CA LYS A 28 -2.16 2.26 -11.75
C LYS A 28 -3.04 3.10 -10.83
N GLY A 29 -3.39 4.28 -11.33
CA GLY A 29 -4.29 5.18 -10.64
C GLY A 29 -3.56 6.32 -9.96
N ASN A 30 -4.33 7.31 -9.52
CA ASN A 30 -3.79 8.55 -8.97
C ASN A 30 -4.15 8.74 -7.50
N SER A 31 -4.71 7.74 -6.83
CA SER A 31 -5.15 7.89 -5.44
C SER A 31 -3.98 8.16 -4.48
N MET A 32 -2.76 7.84 -4.88
CA MET A 32 -1.55 8.12 -4.10
C MET A 32 -0.68 9.21 -4.72
N PHE A 33 -1.19 9.92 -5.72
CA PHE A 33 -0.50 11.11 -6.25
C PHE A 33 -0.42 12.19 -5.14
N PRO A 34 0.70 12.87 -4.96
CA PRO A 34 1.90 12.89 -5.76
C PRO A 34 2.99 11.91 -5.36
N LEU A 35 2.80 11.12 -4.30
CA LEU A 35 3.82 10.15 -3.90
C LEU A 35 4.03 9.12 -5.00
N LEU A 36 2.94 8.58 -5.56
CA LEU A 36 2.99 7.60 -6.63
C LEU A 36 2.33 8.16 -7.89
N ARG A 37 3.04 8.07 -9.01
CA ARG A 37 2.54 8.51 -10.31
C ARG A 37 2.00 7.31 -11.08
N ASN A 38 0.85 7.49 -11.69
CA ASN A 38 0.13 6.45 -12.41
C ASN A 38 1.04 5.75 -13.45
N GLY A 39 1.24 4.46 -13.27
CA GLY A 39 1.96 3.62 -14.23
C GLY A 39 3.46 3.89 -14.34
N LYS A 40 4.01 4.81 -13.54
CA LYS A 40 5.42 5.21 -13.65
C LYS A 40 6.27 4.71 -12.49
N ASP A 41 5.74 4.77 -11.29
CA ASP A 41 6.52 4.48 -10.09
C ASP A 41 6.24 3.08 -9.58
N SER A 42 7.24 2.49 -8.95
CA SER A 42 7.13 1.19 -8.30
C SER A 42 7.16 1.36 -6.80
N VAL A 43 6.55 0.43 -6.10
CA VAL A 43 6.65 0.34 -4.65
C VAL A 43 7.32 -0.97 -4.28
N ILE A 44 8.01 -0.97 -3.13
CA ILE A 44 8.47 -2.19 -2.51
C ILE A 44 7.68 -2.37 -1.23
N LEU A 45 7.01 -3.50 -1.12
CA LEU A 45 6.25 -3.89 0.06
C LEU A 45 7.03 -4.91 0.86
N GLU A 46 6.89 -4.82 2.18
CA GLU A 46 7.39 -5.85 3.08
C GLU A 46 6.30 -6.24 4.07
N LYS A 47 6.38 -7.47 4.54
CA LYS A 47 5.60 -7.90 5.68
C LYS A 47 5.95 -7.01 6.86
N CYS A 48 4.95 -6.57 7.60
CA CYS A 48 5.18 -5.73 8.76
C CYS A 48 4.59 -6.37 10.02
N ASN A 49 5.17 -6.05 11.15
CA ASN A 49 4.57 -6.35 12.43
C ASN A 49 3.42 -5.36 12.64
N LEU A 50 2.20 -5.87 12.82
CA LEU A 50 1.01 -5.02 12.94
C LEU A 50 1.09 -4.09 14.14
N ASP A 51 1.83 -4.47 15.18
CA ASP A 51 2.01 -3.61 16.37
C ASP A 51 2.89 -2.39 16.08
N THR A 52 3.60 -2.38 14.96
CA THR A 52 4.49 -1.27 14.59
C THR A 52 3.86 -0.30 13.60
N LEU A 53 2.63 -0.54 13.18
CA LEU A 53 1.93 0.38 12.28
C LEU A 53 1.71 1.72 12.98
N LYS A 54 1.87 2.79 12.22
CA LYS A 54 1.71 4.14 12.77
C LYS A 54 1.10 5.07 11.71
N PRO A 55 0.54 6.20 12.12
CA PRO A 55 0.09 7.21 11.16
C PRO A 55 1.24 7.59 10.22
N MET A 56 0.88 7.89 8.99
CA MET A 56 1.74 8.20 7.85
C MET A 56 2.32 6.99 7.13
N ASP A 57 2.21 5.78 7.68
CA ASP A 57 2.57 4.59 6.93
C ASP A 57 1.63 4.41 5.74
N VAL A 58 2.19 3.93 4.62
CA VAL A 58 1.41 3.54 3.45
C VAL A 58 1.33 2.02 3.45
N VAL A 59 0.13 1.50 3.39
CA VAL A 59 -0.11 0.05 3.53
C VAL A 59 -0.97 -0.48 2.39
N LEU A 60 -0.73 -1.73 2.05
CA LEU A 60 -1.64 -2.50 1.22
C LEU A 60 -2.61 -3.22 2.15
N PHE A 61 -3.91 -3.03 1.95
CA PHE A 61 -4.92 -3.63 2.82
C PHE A 61 -6.10 -4.14 2.01
N ARG A 62 -6.85 -5.05 2.61
CA ARG A 62 -8.08 -5.59 2.03
C ARG A 62 -9.23 -4.69 2.40
N TYR A 63 -10.03 -4.31 1.41
CA TYR A 63 -11.15 -3.43 1.61
C TYR A 63 -12.28 -3.80 0.65
N LYS A 64 -13.41 -4.27 1.19
CA LYS A 64 -14.62 -4.61 0.43
C LYS A 64 -14.30 -5.54 -0.75
N GLY A 65 -13.52 -6.57 -0.49
CA GLY A 65 -13.18 -7.57 -1.49
C GLY A 65 -12.07 -7.17 -2.45
N ASN A 66 -11.48 -5.99 -2.28
CA ASN A 66 -10.39 -5.49 -3.12
C ASN A 66 -9.14 -5.27 -2.30
N HIS A 67 -8.03 -5.06 -2.99
CA HIS A 67 -6.78 -4.63 -2.36
C HIS A 67 -6.54 -3.17 -2.70
N VAL A 68 -6.21 -2.37 -1.69
CA VAL A 68 -6.04 -0.92 -1.81
C VAL A 68 -4.72 -0.55 -1.17
N LEU A 69 -4.01 0.42 -1.78
CA LEU A 69 -2.77 0.97 -1.24
C LEU A 69 -2.99 2.44 -0.91
N HIS A 70 -3.10 2.76 0.38
CA HIS A 70 -3.34 4.14 0.83
C HIS A 70 -2.58 4.40 2.13
N ARG A 71 -2.66 5.65 2.60
CA ARG A 71 -1.91 6.13 3.76
C ARG A 71 -2.76 6.08 5.02
N ILE A 72 -2.17 5.60 6.12
CA ILE A 72 -2.83 5.59 7.43
C ILE A 72 -2.85 7.03 7.96
N LEU A 73 -4.05 7.51 8.30
CA LEU A 73 -4.23 8.81 8.93
C LEU A 73 -4.28 8.70 10.45
N ARG A 74 -4.94 7.66 10.96
CA ARG A 74 -5.14 7.50 12.39
C ARG A 74 -5.33 6.04 12.75
N ILE A 75 -4.88 5.67 13.94
CA ILE A 75 -5.06 4.33 14.50
C ILE A 75 -5.69 4.48 15.88
N GLU A 76 -6.80 3.77 16.10
CA GLU A 76 -7.48 3.72 17.39
C GLU A 76 -8.06 2.33 17.61
N ASN A 77 -7.69 1.68 18.71
CA ASN A 77 -8.27 0.38 19.10
C ASN A 77 -8.25 -0.63 17.95
N ASN A 78 -7.12 -0.75 17.28
CA ASN A 78 -6.92 -1.64 16.12
C ASN A 78 -7.74 -1.26 14.89
N GLN A 79 -8.40 -0.10 14.89
CA GLN A 79 -9.10 0.46 13.75
C GLN A 79 -8.19 1.45 13.03
N LEU A 80 -8.17 1.37 11.72
CA LEU A 80 -7.38 2.27 10.88
C LEU A 80 -8.30 3.17 10.08
N LEU A 81 -7.99 4.47 10.08
CA LEU A 81 -8.59 5.43 9.14
C LEU A 81 -7.56 5.71 8.08
N ILE A 82 -7.90 5.47 6.82
CA ILE A 82 -6.97 5.44 5.70
C ILE A 82 -7.48 6.31 4.57
N GLN A 83 -6.57 6.97 3.84
CA GLN A 83 -6.93 7.79 2.69
C GLN A 83 -5.79 7.79 1.67
N GLY A 84 -6.13 7.78 0.36
CA GLY A 84 -5.13 7.97 -0.68
C GLY A 84 -4.64 9.40 -0.71
N ASP A 85 -3.35 9.61 -0.94
CA ASP A 85 -2.74 10.94 -0.96
C ASP A 85 -3.39 11.84 -2.03
N GLY A 86 -3.89 11.27 -3.12
CA GLY A 86 -4.56 11.99 -4.18
C GLY A 86 -6.08 12.05 -4.04
N SER A 87 -6.63 11.53 -2.96
CA SER A 87 -8.08 11.51 -2.73
C SER A 87 -8.45 12.55 -1.68
N PHE A 88 -9.36 13.44 -2.03
CA PHE A 88 -9.72 14.54 -1.14
C PHE A 88 -10.96 14.26 -0.30
N VAL A 89 -11.76 13.27 -0.67
CA VAL A 89 -13.04 13.03 0.00
C VAL A 89 -13.20 11.62 0.52
N ALA A 90 -12.65 10.64 -0.17
CA ALA A 90 -12.87 9.23 0.16
C ALA A 90 -11.88 8.79 1.23
N LYS A 91 -12.41 8.29 2.34
CA LYS A 91 -11.62 7.68 3.40
C LYS A 91 -12.13 6.27 3.62
N GLU A 92 -11.21 5.35 3.93
CA GLU A 92 -11.56 3.97 4.22
C GLU A 92 -11.32 3.69 5.70
N GLN A 93 -12.09 2.76 6.24
CA GLN A 93 -11.86 2.22 7.57
C GLN A 93 -11.66 0.72 7.46
N CYS A 94 -10.64 0.22 8.15
CA CYS A 94 -10.39 -1.21 8.23
C CYS A 94 -9.75 -1.51 9.58
N THR A 95 -9.49 -2.79 9.85
CA THR A 95 -8.78 -3.19 11.05
C THR A 95 -7.34 -3.51 10.71
N VAL A 96 -6.47 -3.61 11.73
CA VAL A 96 -5.07 -3.98 11.51
C VAL A 96 -4.96 -5.35 10.85
N ASP A 97 -5.94 -6.25 11.06
CA ASP A 97 -5.92 -7.58 10.45
C ASP A 97 -6.13 -7.55 8.93
N ASP A 98 -6.65 -6.45 8.40
CA ASP A 98 -6.82 -6.29 6.96
C ASP A 98 -5.53 -5.87 6.25
N VAL A 99 -4.51 -5.49 7.00
CA VAL A 99 -3.25 -5.03 6.42
C VAL A 99 -2.44 -6.22 5.92
N VAL A 100 -2.03 -6.16 4.66
CA VAL A 100 -1.25 -7.21 4.00
C VAL A 100 0.24 -6.91 4.10
N GLY A 101 0.62 -5.64 3.93
CA GLY A 101 2.01 -5.25 3.99
C GLY A 101 2.17 -3.74 3.99
N LYS A 102 3.38 -3.29 4.17
CA LYS A 102 3.73 -1.88 4.27
C LYS A 102 4.71 -1.49 3.17
N VAL A 103 4.52 -0.31 2.59
CA VAL A 103 5.45 0.24 1.62
C VAL A 103 6.69 0.73 2.36
N VAL A 104 7.84 0.23 1.95
CA VAL A 104 9.13 0.63 2.55
C VAL A 104 9.91 1.55 1.62
N GLN A 105 9.69 1.47 0.31
CA GLN A 105 10.36 2.34 -0.66
C GLN A 105 9.45 2.63 -1.84
N VAL A 106 9.64 3.82 -2.42
CA VAL A 106 9.05 4.21 -3.70
C VAL A 106 10.20 4.42 -4.67
N CYS A 107 10.11 3.80 -5.84
CA CYS A 107 11.17 3.84 -6.84
C CYS A 107 10.68 4.55 -8.10
N ARG A 108 11.37 5.59 -8.51
CA ARG A 108 11.11 6.31 -9.75
C ARG A 108 11.73 5.58 -10.94
N PRO A 109 11.23 5.80 -12.17
CA PRO A 109 11.85 5.22 -13.36
C PRO A 109 13.32 5.59 -13.54
N SER A 110 13.72 6.76 -13.04
CA SER A 110 15.12 7.21 -13.10
C SER A 110 16.05 6.44 -12.17
N GLY A 111 15.51 5.59 -11.32
CA GLY A 111 16.28 4.89 -10.29
C GLY A 111 16.30 5.60 -8.95
N LYS A 112 15.75 6.82 -8.87
CA LYS A 112 15.67 7.53 -7.59
C LYS A 112 14.74 6.79 -6.62
N VAL A 113 15.19 6.65 -5.39
CA VAL A 113 14.43 6.01 -4.32
C VAL A 113 13.96 7.08 -3.34
N LEU A 114 12.70 7.04 -2.97
CA LEU A 114 12.11 8.00 -2.04
C LEU A 114 11.67 7.29 -0.78
N SER A 115 11.79 8.00 0.34
CA SER A 115 11.17 7.57 1.59
C SER A 115 9.67 7.81 1.53
N VAL A 116 8.90 6.91 2.14
CA VAL A 116 7.45 6.99 2.18
C VAL A 116 6.96 8.22 2.93
N ASN A 117 7.72 8.67 3.90
CA ASN A 117 7.34 9.77 4.79
C ASN A 117 8.06 11.07 4.46
N SER A 118 8.61 11.17 3.26
CA SER A 118 9.30 12.40 2.81
C SER A 118 8.33 13.43 2.30
#